data_06a365ad85476a218447cd5938a98732
#
_entry.id   06a365ad85476a218447cd5938a98732
#
_cell.length_a   1.000
_cell.length_b   1.000
_cell.length_c   1.000
_cell.angle_alpha   90.00
_cell.angle_beta   90.00
_cell.angle_gamma   90.00
#
_symmetry.space_group_name_H-M   'P 1'
#
loop_
_entity.id
_entity.type
_entity.pdbx_description
1 polymer ?
#
loop_
_entity_poly.entity_id
_entity_poly.type
_entity_poly.pdbx_seq_one_letter_code
_entity_poly.pdbx_strand_id
1 'polypeptide(L)'
;GEGECAGAVVSYLEMGLAASEREVFEAQLMLDDGDAAAAAARALSAMLQAARALAHEKNSNVSDDPSEVVAEFRTHFYDTKLFFDPFVGGKFAHYLFNAQAERAKSATLESARQLLEEAQLFLDAAHACHARLVAVQSPTAAE
;
A
#
# COMPACT_ATOMS: atom_id res chain seq x y z
N GLY A 1 31.94 7.56 6.17
CA GLY A 1 31.97 6.55 7.04
C GLY A 1 30.71 5.80 7.20
N GLU A 2 30.72 5.03 8.20
CA GLU A 2 29.65 4.11 8.41
C GLU A 2 28.41 4.79 8.89
N GLY A 3 28.55 5.87 9.61
CA GLY A 3 27.36 6.57 10.09
C GLY A 3 26.49 7.02 8.97
N GLU A 4 27.09 7.60 7.97
CA GLU A 4 26.29 8.06 6.86
C GLU A 4 25.85 6.91 6.00
N CYS A 5 26.58 5.83 5.94
CA CYS A 5 26.09 4.68 5.23
C CYS A 5 24.81 4.17 5.87
N ALA A 6 24.79 4.11 7.20
CA ALA A 6 23.58 3.69 7.88
C ALA A 6 22.45 4.66 7.63
N GLY A 7 22.76 5.95 7.63
CA GLY A 7 21.72 6.95 7.36
C GLY A 7 21.22 6.90 5.95
N ALA A 8 22.02 6.40 5.03
CA ALA A 8 21.62 6.33 3.64
C ALA A 8 20.81 5.08 3.32
N VAL A 9 20.77 4.13 4.23
CA VAL A 9 20.05 2.88 3.97
C VAL A 9 18.57 3.12 4.06
N VAL A 10 17.87 2.78 2.99
CA VAL A 10 16.41 2.89 2.92
C VAL A 10 15.85 1.50 3.12
N SER A 11 14.93 1.35 4.04
CA SER A 11 14.35 0.05 4.32
C SER A 11 13.50 -0.42 3.16
N TYR A 12 13.28 -1.72 3.11
CA TYR A 12 12.39 -2.29 2.11
C TYR A 12 11.01 -1.65 2.18
N LEU A 13 10.52 -1.43 3.40
CA LEU A 13 9.21 -0.82 3.60
C LEU A 13 9.19 0.59 3.03
N GLU A 14 10.21 1.39 3.33
CA GLU A 14 10.24 2.74 2.82
C GLU A 14 10.32 2.78 1.31
N MET A 15 11.09 1.88 0.72
CA MET A 15 11.17 1.81 -0.74
C MET A 15 9.84 1.41 -1.34
N GLY A 16 9.16 0.46 -0.71
CA GLY A 16 7.86 0.02 -1.21
C GLY A 16 6.81 1.10 -1.13
N LEU A 17 6.81 1.86 -0.04
CA LEU A 17 5.86 2.96 0.09
C LEU A 17 6.16 4.07 -0.90
N ALA A 18 7.43 4.34 -1.15
CA ALA A 18 7.80 5.33 -2.17
C ALA A 18 7.35 4.88 -3.56
N ALA A 19 7.51 3.60 -3.86
CA ALA A 19 7.05 3.07 -5.14
C ALA A 19 5.53 3.18 -5.26
N SER A 20 4.83 2.94 -4.16
CA SER A 20 3.37 3.08 -4.15
C SER A 20 2.95 4.51 -4.43
N GLU A 21 3.65 5.46 -3.85
CA GLU A 21 3.33 6.87 -4.09
C GLU A 21 3.56 7.24 -5.55
N ARG A 22 4.58 6.67 -6.17
CA ARG A 22 4.83 6.90 -7.59
C ARG A 22 3.69 6.34 -8.42
N GLU A 23 3.18 5.17 -8.05
CA GLU A 23 2.04 4.60 -8.76
C GLU A 23 0.80 5.48 -8.64
N VAL A 24 0.58 6.05 -7.47
CA VAL A 24 -0.54 6.97 -7.27
C VAL A 24 -0.39 8.19 -8.17
N PHE A 25 0.81 8.73 -8.25
CA PHE A 25 1.08 9.89 -9.10
C PHE A 25 0.79 9.55 -10.55
N GLU A 26 1.27 8.39 -11.01
CA GLU A 26 1.05 7.99 -12.39
C GLU A 26 -0.42 7.70 -12.65
N ALA A 27 -1.12 7.15 -11.66
CA ALA A 27 -2.55 6.96 -11.81
C ALA A 27 -3.27 8.28 -12.04
N GLN A 28 -2.83 9.32 -11.34
CA GLN A 28 -3.44 10.63 -11.53
C GLN A 28 -3.20 11.15 -12.94
N LEU A 29 -1.99 10.93 -13.46
CA LEU A 29 -1.71 11.35 -14.83
C LEU A 29 -2.58 10.61 -15.84
N MET A 30 -2.76 9.31 -15.64
CA MET A 30 -3.63 8.52 -16.51
C MET A 30 -5.07 9.00 -16.44
N LEU A 31 -5.52 9.34 -15.24
CA LEU A 31 -6.87 9.84 -15.05
C LEU A 31 -7.04 11.18 -15.78
N ASP A 32 -6.04 12.05 -15.67
CA ASP A 32 -6.08 13.34 -16.35
C ASP A 32 -6.12 13.16 -17.86
N ASP A 33 -5.49 12.11 -18.36
CA ASP A 33 -5.50 11.80 -19.78
C ASP A 33 -6.78 11.10 -20.23
N GLY A 34 -7.67 10.79 -19.32
CA GLY A 34 -8.91 10.12 -19.66
C GLY A 34 -8.80 8.61 -19.80
N ASP A 35 -7.70 8.03 -19.35
CA ASP A 35 -7.48 6.58 -19.45
C ASP A 35 -7.89 5.91 -18.16
N ALA A 36 -9.18 5.60 -18.06
CA ALA A 36 -9.75 5.07 -16.82
C ALA A 36 -9.15 3.72 -16.45
N ALA A 37 -8.99 2.84 -17.43
CA ALA A 37 -8.48 1.50 -17.14
C ALA A 37 -7.05 1.55 -16.61
N ALA A 38 -6.20 2.36 -17.24
CA ALA A 38 -4.83 2.49 -16.78
C ALA A 38 -4.76 3.12 -15.41
N ALA A 39 -5.58 4.15 -15.17
CA ALA A 39 -5.61 4.81 -13.87
C ALA A 39 -6.03 3.84 -12.77
N ALA A 40 -7.07 3.05 -13.02
CA ALA A 40 -7.54 2.09 -12.04
C ALA A 40 -6.48 1.02 -11.76
N ALA A 41 -5.83 0.54 -12.81
CA ALA A 41 -4.79 -0.48 -12.64
C ALA A 41 -3.64 0.04 -11.79
N ARG A 42 -3.23 1.29 -12.03
CA ARG A 42 -2.16 1.88 -11.24
C ARG A 42 -2.56 2.11 -9.80
N ALA A 43 -3.80 2.54 -9.57
CA ALA A 43 -4.28 2.74 -8.21
C ALA A 43 -4.26 1.43 -7.43
N LEU A 44 -4.71 0.35 -8.06
CA LEU A 44 -4.68 -0.96 -7.39
C LEU A 44 -3.26 -1.44 -7.19
N SER A 45 -2.39 -1.20 -8.15
CA SER A 45 -0.98 -1.54 -8.01
C SER A 45 -0.36 -0.82 -6.81
N ALA A 46 -0.73 0.45 -6.62
CA ALA A 46 -0.21 1.20 -5.48
C ALA A 46 -0.60 0.54 -4.16
N MET A 47 -1.86 0.13 -4.05
CA MET A 47 -2.31 -0.53 -2.82
C MET A 47 -1.60 -1.86 -2.61
N LEU A 48 -1.44 -2.64 -3.67
CA LEU A 48 -0.76 -3.92 -3.56
C LEU A 48 0.70 -3.76 -3.18
N GLN A 49 1.37 -2.76 -3.74
CA GLN A 49 2.77 -2.53 -3.38
C GLN A 49 2.92 -2.10 -1.94
N ALA A 50 2.01 -1.26 -1.46
CA ALA A 50 2.05 -0.86 -0.05
C ALA A 50 1.78 -2.06 0.85
N ALA A 51 0.80 -2.87 0.50
CA ALA A 51 0.49 -4.06 1.29
C ALA A 51 1.66 -5.03 1.29
N ARG A 52 2.33 -5.20 0.15
CA ARG A 52 3.48 -6.08 0.07
C ARG A 52 4.62 -5.57 0.92
N ALA A 53 4.85 -4.26 0.89
CA ALA A 53 5.92 -3.68 1.70
C ALA A 53 5.67 -3.93 3.18
N LEU A 54 4.43 -3.76 3.63
CA LEU A 54 4.11 -4.02 5.03
C LEU A 54 4.24 -5.51 5.34
N ALA A 55 3.72 -6.36 4.48
CA ALA A 55 3.78 -7.81 4.70
C ALA A 55 5.21 -8.29 4.78
N HIS A 56 6.10 -7.67 4.03
CA HIS A 56 7.52 -8.04 4.03
C HIS A 56 8.14 -7.86 5.42
N GLU A 57 7.61 -6.97 6.23
CA GLU A 57 8.11 -6.78 7.58
C GLU A 57 7.88 -8.01 8.45
N LYS A 58 6.86 -8.79 8.14
CA LYS A 58 6.55 -9.99 8.90
C LYS A 58 7.00 -11.27 8.20
N ASN A 59 7.15 -11.22 6.88
CA ASN A 59 7.53 -12.38 6.09
C ASN A 59 8.41 -11.90 4.93
N SER A 60 9.71 -11.93 5.12
CA SER A 60 10.63 -11.42 4.11
C SER A 60 10.62 -12.24 2.83
N ASN A 61 9.96 -13.39 2.83
CA ASN A 61 9.85 -14.24 1.65
C ASN A 61 8.56 -14.04 0.88
N VAL A 62 7.76 -13.04 1.26
CA VAL A 62 6.51 -12.81 0.54
C VAL A 62 6.83 -12.48 -0.92
N SER A 63 6.12 -13.13 -1.82
CA SER A 63 6.33 -12.93 -3.25
C SER A 63 5.56 -11.71 -3.73
N ASP A 64 5.63 -11.46 -5.03
CA ASP A 64 4.83 -10.38 -5.61
C ASP A 64 3.53 -10.89 -6.21
N ASP A 65 3.20 -12.15 -5.97
CA ASP A 65 1.92 -12.69 -6.41
C ASP A 65 0.80 -12.00 -5.63
N PRO A 66 -0.16 -11.37 -6.32
CA PRO A 66 -1.19 -10.62 -5.60
C PRO A 66 -1.96 -11.44 -4.57
N SER A 67 -2.26 -12.69 -4.88
CA SER A 67 -2.98 -13.53 -3.92
C SER A 67 -2.20 -13.74 -2.65
N GLU A 68 -0.91 -13.99 -2.78
CA GLU A 68 -0.07 -14.20 -1.60
C GLU A 68 0.10 -12.91 -0.83
N VAL A 69 0.29 -11.79 -1.53
CA VAL A 69 0.43 -10.49 -0.87
C VAL A 69 -0.81 -10.19 -0.05
N VAL A 70 -1.98 -10.39 -0.64
CA VAL A 70 -3.23 -10.09 0.05
C VAL A 70 -3.39 -10.98 1.28
N ALA A 71 -3.07 -12.27 1.14
CA ALA A 71 -3.21 -13.20 2.27
C ALA A 71 -2.26 -12.83 3.40
N GLU A 72 -1.00 -12.50 3.08
CA GLU A 72 -0.04 -12.14 4.11
C GLU A 72 -0.40 -10.83 4.78
N PHE A 73 -0.82 -9.85 4.00
CA PHE A 73 -1.22 -8.57 4.55
C PHE A 73 -2.41 -8.74 5.49
N ARG A 74 -3.39 -9.51 5.06
CA ARG A 74 -4.59 -9.75 5.87
C ARG A 74 -4.22 -10.42 7.18
N THR A 75 -3.42 -11.46 7.12
CA THR A 75 -3.08 -12.24 8.30
C THR A 75 -2.28 -11.41 9.30
N HIS A 76 -1.30 -10.67 8.82
CA HIS A 76 -0.33 -10.04 9.71
C HIS A 76 -0.67 -8.61 10.07
N PHE A 77 -1.53 -7.96 9.32
CA PHE A 77 -1.81 -6.55 9.56
C PHE A 77 -3.29 -6.26 9.74
N TYR A 78 -4.13 -6.83 8.90
CA TYR A 78 -5.55 -6.52 8.97
C TYR A 78 -6.22 -7.25 10.13
N ASP A 79 -6.03 -8.55 10.22
CA ASP A 79 -6.66 -9.33 11.28
C ASP A 79 -6.10 -9.00 12.64
N THR A 80 -4.86 -8.56 12.71
CA THR A 80 -4.22 -8.18 13.98
C THR A 80 -4.49 -6.74 14.35
N LYS A 81 -5.15 -6.00 13.48
CA LYS A 81 -5.49 -4.59 13.70
C LYS A 81 -4.27 -3.68 13.81
N LEU A 82 -3.15 -4.12 13.26
CA LEU A 82 -1.98 -3.26 13.15
C LEU A 82 -2.19 -2.18 12.09
N PHE A 83 -2.98 -2.50 11.09
CA PHE A 83 -3.33 -1.57 10.03
C PHE A 83 -4.75 -1.07 10.27
N PHE A 84 -4.89 0.24 10.43
CA PHE A 84 -6.20 0.83 10.57
C PHE A 84 -6.75 1.20 9.21
N ASP A 85 -7.82 0.52 8.84
CA ASP A 85 -8.53 0.83 7.61
C ASP A 85 -9.34 2.11 7.85
N PRO A 86 -9.09 3.18 7.08
CA PRO A 86 -9.82 4.42 7.29
C PRO A 86 -11.30 4.34 6.94
N PHE A 87 -11.70 3.28 6.27
CA PHE A 87 -13.11 3.09 5.93
C PHE A 87 -13.75 2.14 6.91
N VAL A 88 -14.94 2.49 7.35
CA VAL A 88 -15.73 1.62 8.19
C VAL A 88 -16.06 0.35 7.41
N GLY A 89 -15.81 -0.80 8.02
CA GLY A 89 -16.11 -2.08 7.40
C GLY A 89 -15.02 -2.61 6.50
N GLY A 90 -13.84 -2.00 6.51
CA GLY A 90 -12.71 -2.56 5.79
C GLY A 90 -12.83 -2.44 4.29
N LYS A 91 -13.24 -1.30 3.79
CA LYS A 91 -13.48 -1.13 2.38
C LYS A 91 -12.23 -1.32 1.53
N PHE A 92 -11.10 -0.87 2.00
CA PHE A 92 -9.85 -1.06 1.27
C PHE A 92 -9.52 -2.53 1.15
N ALA A 93 -9.63 -3.23 2.27
CA ALA A 93 -9.35 -4.66 2.29
C ALA A 93 -10.29 -5.37 1.33
N HIS A 94 -11.53 -4.93 1.26
CA HIS A 94 -12.48 -5.54 0.35
C HIS A 94 -12.01 -5.44 -1.10
N TYR A 95 -11.52 -4.28 -1.50
CA TYR A 95 -11.00 -4.12 -2.85
C TYR A 95 -9.79 -5.01 -3.09
N LEU A 96 -8.87 -5.01 -2.15
CA LEU A 96 -7.68 -5.83 -2.29
C LEU A 96 -8.02 -7.32 -2.31
N PHE A 97 -8.96 -7.71 -1.48
CA PHE A 97 -9.23 -9.13 -1.27
C PHE A 97 -10.09 -9.73 -2.37
N ASN A 98 -10.77 -8.92 -3.15
CA ASN A 98 -11.75 -9.50 -4.06
C ASN A 98 -11.45 -9.31 -5.52
N ALA A 99 -11.47 -8.20 -6.10
CA ALA A 99 -11.60 -8.16 -7.54
C ALA A 99 -10.75 -7.07 -8.18
N GLN A 100 -9.54 -6.91 -7.71
CA GLN A 100 -8.75 -5.81 -8.20
C GLN A 100 -8.59 -5.80 -9.72
N ALA A 101 -8.26 -6.94 -10.30
CA ALA A 101 -8.03 -6.98 -11.74
C ALA A 101 -9.33 -6.75 -12.53
N GLU A 102 -10.42 -7.31 -12.03
CA GLU A 102 -11.70 -7.15 -12.71
C GLU A 102 -12.17 -5.71 -12.65
N ARG A 103 -12.00 -5.08 -11.51
CA ARG A 103 -12.41 -3.69 -11.35
C ARG A 103 -11.64 -2.78 -12.30
N ALA A 104 -10.33 -3.05 -12.46
CA ALA A 104 -9.53 -2.24 -13.35
C ALA A 104 -10.01 -2.36 -14.81
N LYS A 105 -10.39 -3.57 -15.20
CA LYS A 105 -10.80 -3.81 -16.58
C LYS A 105 -12.08 -3.07 -16.94
N SER A 106 -12.98 -2.90 -16.00
CA SER A 106 -14.27 -2.28 -16.27
C SER A 106 -14.38 -0.87 -15.72
N ALA A 107 -13.26 -0.21 -15.47
CA ALA A 107 -13.26 1.09 -14.85
C ALA A 107 -13.82 2.17 -15.77
N THR A 108 -14.60 3.06 -15.19
CA THR A 108 -14.98 4.32 -15.80
C THR A 108 -14.11 5.41 -15.20
N LEU A 109 -14.15 6.61 -15.78
CA LEU A 109 -13.36 7.71 -15.19
C LEU A 109 -13.79 7.99 -13.77
N GLU A 110 -15.08 7.89 -13.48
CA GLU A 110 -15.55 8.14 -12.13
C GLU A 110 -15.09 7.05 -11.17
N SER A 111 -15.20 5.78 -11.57
CA SER A 111 -14.79 4.70 -10.69
C SER A 111 -13.28 4.70 -10.52
N ALA A 112 -12.53 5.08 -11.56
CA ALA A 112 -11.08 5.17 -11.44
C ALA A 112 -10.68 6.29 -10.49
N ARG A 113 -11.39 7.43 -10.55
CA ARG A 113 -11.10 8.51 -9.61
C ARG A 113 -11.37 8.09 -8.18
N GLN A 114 -12.48 7.40 -7.96
CA GLN A 114 -12.80 6.91 -6.63
C GLN A 114 -11.75 5.92 -6.15
N LEU A 115 -11.31 5.02 -7.02
CA LEU A 115 -10.31 4.05 -6.65
C LEU A 115 -8.99 4.72 -6.33
N LEU A 116 -8.64 5.78 -7.06
CA LEU A 116 -7.43 6.53 -6.78
C LEU A 116 -7.50 7.20 -5.42
N GLU A 117 -8.66 7.78 -5.09
CA GLU A 117 -8.81 8.38 -3.76
C GLU A 117 -8.66 7.34 -2.66
N GLU A 118 -9.21 6.15 -2.89
CA GLU A 118 -9.07 5.07 -1.92
C GLU A 118 -7.63 4.61 -1.80
N ALA A 119 -6.90 4.59 -2.92
CA ALA A 119 -5.49 4.24 -2.87
C ALA A 119 -4.69 5.26 -2.07
N GLN A 120 -5.00 6.54 -2.22
CA GLN A 120 -4.32 7.57 -1.45
C GLN A 120 -4.57 7.40 0.04
N LEU A 121 -5.81 7.11 0.41
CA LEU A 121 -6.14 6.87 1.82
C LEU A 121 -5.47 5.61 2.34
N PHE A 122 -5.38 4.57 1.50
CA PHE A 122 -4.67 3.36 1.88
C PHE A 122 -3.20 3.66 2.15
N LEU A 123 -2.58 4.46 1.31
CA LEU A 123 -1.19 4.84 1.53
C LEU A 123 -1.02 5.65 2.81
N ASP A 124 -1.94 6.56 3.08
CA ASP A 124 -1.88 7.30 4.35
C ASP A 124 -1.94 6.35 5.53
N ALA A 125 -2.82 5.37 5.47
CA ALA A 125 -2.91 4.38 6.54
C ALA A 125 -1.65 3.53 6.62
N ALA A 126 -1.05 3.22 5.46
CA ALA A 126 0.20 2.44 5.44
C ALA A 126 1.33 3.23 6.07
N HIS A 127 1.42 4.52 5.79
CA HIS A 127 2.45 5.35 6.43
C HIS A 127 2.23 5.45 7.93
N ALA A 128 0.99 5.56 8.36
CA ALA A 128 0.69 5.59 9.78
C ALA A 128 1.07 4.26 10.44
N CYS A 129 0.81 3.15 9.76
CA CYS A 129 1.20 1.85 10.26
C CYS A 129 2.72 1.74 10.38
N HIS A 130 3.42 2.22 9.36
CA HIS A 130 4.89 2.23 9.39
C HIS A 130 5.41 3.03 10.58
N ALA A 131 4.82 4.18 10.83
CA ALA A 131 5.25 5.01 11.94
C ALA A 131 5.07 4.28 13.26
N ARG A 132 3.97 3.53 13.41
CA ARG A 132 3.75 2.76 14.62
C ARG A 132 4.77 1.62 14.75
N LEU A 133 5.11 0.97 13.66
CA LEU A 133 6.10 -0.09 13.70
C LEU A 133 7.46 0.44 14.10
N VAL A 134 7.83 1.60 13.58
CA VAL A 134 9.09 2.22 13.94
C VAL A 134 9.12 2.59 15.42
N ALA A 135 8.02 3.14 15.93
CA ALA A 135 7.94 3.51 17.33
C ALA A 135 8.10 2.28 18.23
N VAL A 136 7.50 1.15 17.84
CA VAL A 136 7.62 -0.07 18.61
C VAL A 136 9.06 -0.59 18.57
N GLN A 137 9.71 -0.48 17.41
CA GLN A 137 11.06 -1.01 17.24
C GLN A 137 12.12 -0.14 17.88
N SER A 138 11.76 1.05 18.31
CA SER A 138 12.70 1.97 18.97
C SER A 138 12.25 2.29 20.37
N PRO A 139 12.10 1.27 21.20
CA PRO A 139 11.55 1.50 22.53
C PRO A 139 12.43 2.38 23.40
N THR A 140 13.74 2.38 23.14
CA THR A 140 14.60 3.23 23.94
C THR A 140 14.30 4.70 23.74
N ALA A 141 13.75 5.04 22.63
CA ALA A 141 13.35 6.43 22.44
C ALA A 141 12.33 6.85 23.49
N ALA A 142 11.68 5.90 24.09
CA ALA A 142 10.65 6.22 25.07
C ALA A 142 11.25 6.68 26.39
N GLU A 143 12.51 6.32 26.67
CA GLU A 143 13.04 6.84 27.88
C GLU A 143 13.85 8.05 27.62
#